data_a65b6cf4323ac21dbdb1e1287945fd08
#
_entry.id   a65b6cf4323ac21dbdb1e1287945fd08
#
_cell.length_a   1.000
_cell.length_b   1.000
_cell.length_c   1.000
_cell.angle_alpha   90.00
_cell.angle_beta   90.00
_cell.angle_gamma   90.00
#
_symmetry.space_group_name_H-M   'P 1'
#
loop_
_entity.id
_entity.type
_entity.pdbx_description
1 polymer ?
#
loop_
_entity_poly.entity_id
_entity_poly.type
_entity_poly.pdbx_seq_one_letter_code
_entity_poly.pdbx_strand_id
1 'polypeptide(L)'
;DSAEILLPPTNSIELAKKLLEDLPTGGKTPMVHGLITAYQLTKSYLRKDSQSLPIMVIISDCRPNVPWQETPYYDYRYNEVGYPKVIEEVLSMAQFIQSEGQIKSLVIEVDERYDHMSKGRDIAEAMGAQYFRIQDLKAKGIIRLLRSR
;
A
#
# COMPACT_ATOMS: atom_id res chain seq x y z
N ASP A 1 1.92 1.72 -16.38
CA ASP A 1 1.04 1.86 -15.20
C ASP A 1 1.00 0.57 -14.35
N SER A 2 2.16 -0.01 -14.03
CA SER A 2 2.32 -1.20 -13.19
C SER A 2 3.24 -0.92 -12.01
N ALA A 3 3.17 -1.75 -10.98
CA ALA A 3 4.10 -1.68 -9.86
C ALA A 3 5.46 -2.25 -10.27
N GLU A 4 6.53 -1.63 -9.77
CA GLU A 4 7.91 -2.05 -9.98
C GLU A 4 8.57 -2.36 -8.63
N ILE A 5 9.40 -3.40 -8.60
CA ILE A 5 10.19 -3.75 -7.42
C ILE A 5 11.51 -2.97 -7.46
N LEU A 6 11.63 -1.94 -6.65
CA LEU A 6 12.86 -1.16 -6.54
C LEU A 6 13.85 -1.75 -5.54
N LEU A 7 13.34 -2.44 -4.51
CA LEU A 7 14.12 -3.09 -3.46
C LEU A 7 13.38 -4.34 -3.00
N PRO A 8 14.07 -5.49 -2.91
CA PRO A 8 13.50 -6.66 -2.23
C PRO A 8 13.29 -6.38 -0.73
N PRO A 9 12.49 -7.21 -0.01
CA PRO A 9 12.33 -7.08 1.42
C PRO A 9 13.67 -6.96 2.14
N THR A 10 13.79 -5.98 3.02
CA THR A 10 15.04 -5.64 3.71
C THR A 10 14.79 -5.37 5.19
N ASN A 11 15.77 -5.62 6.03
CA ASN A 11 15.81 -5.15 7.41
C ASN A 11 16.66 -3.87 7.58
N SER A 12 17.24 -3.35 6.49
CA SER A 12 18.00 -2.11 6.50
C SER A 12 17.08 -0.90 6.31
N ILE A 13 16.89 -0.16 7.39
CA ILE A 13 16.10 1.09 7.39
C ILE A 13 16.80 2.16 6.55
N GLU A 14 18.13 2.25 6.61
CA GLU A 14 18.91 3.23 5.85
C GLU A 14 18.78 3.02 4.35
N LEU A 15 18.81 1.76 3.89
CA LEU A 15 18.67 1.44 2.48
C LEU A 15 17.25 1.78 1.98
N ALA A 16 16.23 1.41 2.72
CA ALA A 16 14.85 1.74 2.41
C ALA A 16 14.63 3.27 2.36
N LYS A 17 15.17 4.01 3.35
CA LYS A 17 15.08 5.47 3.39
C LYS A 17 15.72 6.11 2.18
N LYS A 18 16.95 5.72 1.82
CA LYS A 18 17.66 6.28 0.66
C LYS A 18 16.88 6.10 -0.64
N LEU A 19 16.30 4.91 -0.85
CA LEU A 19 15.51 4.67 -2.06
C LEU A 19 14.20 5.46 -2.09
N LEU A 20 13.57 5.68 -0.93
CA LEU A 20 12.36 6.50 -0.84
C LEU A 20 12.63 8.00 -1.10
N GLU A 21 13.81 8.51 -0.72
CA GLU A 21 14.21 9.91 -0.96
C GLU A 21 14.35 10.23 -2.46
N ASP A 22 14.75 9.24 -3.28
CA ASP A 22 14.99 9.39 -4.71
C ASP A 22 13.76 9.08 -5.58
N LEU A 23 12.62 8.69 -4.98
CA LEU A 23 11.42 8.32 -5.74
C LEU A 23 10.73 9.57 -6.33
N PRO A 24 10.44 9.54 -7.64
CA PRO A 24 9.60 10.58 -8.24
C PRO A 24 8.17 10.48 -7.69
N THR A 25 7.59 11.63 -7.35
CA THR A 25 6.21 11.73 -6.89
C THR A 25 5.28 12.17 -8.01
N GLY A 26 4.04 11.69 -7.99
CA GLY A 26 3.00 12.06 -8.96
C GLY A 26 2.66 10.93 -9.95
N GLY A 27 1.62 11.17 -10.75
CA GLY A 27 1.14 10.22 -11.75
C GLY A 27 -0.03 9.38 -11.28
N LYS A 28 -0.15 8.19 -11.87
CA LYS A 28 -1.20 7.23 -11.54
C LYS A 28 -0.82 6.39 -10.33
N THR A 29 -1.83 5.92 -9.58
CA THR A 29 -1.67 5.09 -8.39
C THR A 29 -2.18 3.67 -8.66
N PRO A 30 -1.34 2.77 -9.20
CA PRO A 30 -1.70 1.37 -9.47
C PRO A 30 -1.66 0.53 -8.19
N MET A 31 -2.50 0.87 -7.21
CA MET A 31 -2.42 0.33 -5.85
C MET A 31 -2.66 -1.18 -5.81
N VAL A 32 -3.62 -1.70 -6.57
CA VAL A 32 -3.88 -3.15 -6.62
C VAL A 32 -2.67 -3.92 -7.14
N HIS A 33 -1.99 -3.40 -8.17
CA HIS A 33 -0.72 -3.98 -8.67
C HIS A 33 0.36 -3.97 -7.59
N GLY A 34 0.47 -2.85 -6.85
CA GLY A 34 1.40 -2.72 -5.74
C GLY A 34 1.16 -3.75 -4.66
N LEU A 35 -0.08 -3.92 -4.23
CA LEU A 35 -0.46 -4.90 -3.21
C LEU A 35 -0.18 -6.34 -3.65
N ILE A 36 -0.53 -6.70 -4.89
CA ILE A 36 -0.27 -8.05 -5.43
C ILE A 36 1.22 -8.32 -5.51
N THR A 37 2.00 -7.38 -6.06
CA THR A 37 3.45 -7.51 -6.20
C THR A 37 4.13 -7.65 -4.84
N ALA A 38 3.77 -6.80 -3.88
CA ALA A 38 4.31 -6.85 -2.53
C ALA A 38 3.94 -8.17 -1.80
N TYR A 39 2.69 -8.64 -1.97
CA TYR A 39 2.25 -9.92 -1.43
C TYR A 39 3.06 -11.09 -2.00
N GLN A 40 3.18 -11.19 -3.32
CA GLN A 40 3.92 -12.27 -4.00
C GLN A 40 5.39 -12.28 -3.57
N LEU A 41 6.00 -11.12 -3.50
CA LEU A 41 7.38 -10.96 -3.04
C LEU A 41 7.54 -11.42 -1.58
N THR A 42 6.65 -10.97 -0.69
CA THR A 42 6.64 -11.37 0.72
C THR A 42 6.46 -12.87 0.88
N LYS A 43 5.54 -13.50 0.14
CA LYS A 43 5.34 -14.96 0.17
C LYS A 43 6.57 -15.73 -0.33
N SER A 44 7.29 -15.19 -1.32
CA SER A 44 8.52 -15.82 -1.80
C SER A 44 9.63 -15.81 -0.74
N TYR A 45 9.71 -14.78 0.08
CA TYR A 45 10.63 -14.68 1.20
C TYR A 45 10.23 -15.58 2.36
N LEU A 46 8.96 -15.63 2.73
CA LEU A 46 8.45 -16.52 3.77
C LEU A 46 8.67 -18.01 3.46
N ARG A 47 8.71 -18.38 2.17
CA ARG A 47 9.07 -19.76 1.78
C ARG A 47 10.54 -20.10 2.07
N LYS A 48 11.43 -19.10 2.08
CA LYS A 48 12.86 -19.27 2.37
C LYS A 48 13.14 -19.19 3.88
N ASP A 49 12.39 -18.35 4.58
CA ASP A 49 12.48 -18.15 6.02
C ASP A 49 11.08 -18.02 6.62
N SER A 50 10.52 -19.13 7.04
CA SER A 50 9.17 -19.22 7.61
C SER A 50 9.04 -18.59 9.00
N GLN A 51 10.16 -18.25 9.65
CA GLN A 51 10.16 -17.58 10.96
C GLN A 51 10.18 -16.08 10.86
N SER A 52 10.36 -15.53 9.67
CA SER A 52 10.27 -14.08 9.44
C SER A 52 8.89 -13.55 9.75
N LEU A 53 8.84 -12.35 10.32
CA LEU A 53 7.61 -11.60 10.61
C LEU A 53 7.55 -10.37 9.69
N PRO A 54 7.08 -10.52 8.45
CA PRO A 54 7.08 -9.42 7.50
C PRO A 54 6.09 -8.33 7.91
N ILE A 55 6.49 -7.09 7.65
CA ILE A 55 5.63 -5.92 7.79
C ILE A 55 5.48 -5.29 6.42
N MET A 56 4.25 -5.16 5.94
CA MET A 56 3.92 -4.42 4.73
C MET A 56 3.53 -2.99 5.11
N VAL A 57 4.29 -2.02 4.63
CA VAL A 57 3.99 -0.60 4.85
C VAL A 57 3.52 0.01 3.54
N ILE A 58 2.31 0.57 3.54
CA ILE A 58 1.75 1.31 2.41
C ILE A 58 1.89 2.79 2.72
N ILE A 59 2.57 3.51 1.84
CA ILE A 59 2.72 4.97 1.90
C ILE A 59 2.11 5.54 0.62
N SER A 60 0.98 6.22 0.71
CA SER A 60 0.21 6.67 -0.45
C SER A 60 -0.74 7.81 -0.08
N ASP A 61 -1.19 8.56 -1.09
CA ASP A 61 -2.37 9.44 -0.96
C ASP A 61 -3.67 8.65 -0.85
N CYS A 62 -3.60 7.32 -0.96
CA CYS A 62 -4.74 6.39 -0.88
C CYS A 62 -5.87 6.71 -1.86
N ARG A 63 -5.52 7.16 -3.06
CA ARG A 63 -6.44 7.46 -4.18
C ARG A 63 -6.14 6.55 -5.37
N PRO A 64 -6.42 5.23 -5.26
CA PRO A 64 -6.16 4.31 -6.36
C PRO A 64 -6.98 4.70 -7.57
N ASN A 65 -6.34 4.70 -8.75
CA ASN A 65 -6.95 5.15 -10.00
C ASN A 65 -6.57 4.28 -11.21
N VAL A 66 -5.90 3.15 -10.98
CA VAL A 66 -5.55 2.17 -12.02
C VAL A 66 -6.14 0.83 -11.66
N PRO A 67 -7.01 0.24 -12.51
CA PRO A 67 -7.56 -1.10 -12.27
C PRO A 67 -6.53 -2.19 -12.48
N TRP A 68 -6.84 -3.39 -11.99
CA TRP A 68 -5.99 -4.57 -12.18
C TRP A 68 -5.84 -4.96 -13.65
N GLN A 69 -6.94 -4.90 -14.41
CA GLN A 69 -6.93 -5.19 -15.84
C GLN A 69 -7.37 -3.96 -16.62
N GLU A 70 -6.52 -3.49 -17.52
CA GLU A 70 -6.91 -2.49 -18.50
C GLU A 70 -7.90 -3.12 -19.48
N THR A 71 -9.16 -2.75 -19.40
CA THR A 71 -10.11 -3.07 -20.46
C THR A 71 -10.05 -1.96 -21.50
N PRO A 72 -9.97 -2.28 -22.81
CA PRO A 72 -9.79 -1.28 -23.89
C PRO A 72 -10.92 -0.25 -24.01
N TYR A 73 -11.99 -0.42 -23.26
CA TYR A 73 -13.21 0.38 -23.31
C TYR A 73 -13.40 1.36 -22.16
N TYR A 74 -12.48 1.44 -21.18
CA TYR A 74 -12.65 2.31 -20.03
C TYR A 74 -11.73 3.53 -20.10
N ASP A 75 -12.27 4.67 -20.48
CA ASP A 75 -11.67 5.97 -20.19
C ASP A 75 -11.98 6.35 -18.73
N TYR A 76 -11.09 5.95 -17.82
CA TYR A 76 -11.22 6.17 -16.37
C TYR A 76 -11.28 7.64 -15.97
N ARG A 77 -11.00 8.56 -16.88
CA ARG A 77 -11.01 10.01 -16.62
C ARG A 77 -12.40 10.59 -16.51
N TYR A 78 -13.43 9.87 -17.00
CA TYR A 78 -14.79 10.41 -17.14
C TYR A 78 -15.92 9.51 -16.63
N ASN A 79 -15.66 8.32 -16.10
CA ASN A 79 -16.71 7.41 -15.68
C ASN A 79 -16.74 7.23 -14.15
N GLU A 80 -17.79 7.73 -13.51
CA GLU A 80 -18.13 7.44 -12.11
C GLU A 80 -18.21 5.93 -11.81
N VAL A 81 -18.41 5.09 -12.82
CA VAL A 81 -18.50 3.63 -12.72
C VAL A 81 -17.13 2.96 -12.60
N GLY A 82 -16.06 3.55 -13.16
CA GLY A 82 -14.71 2.95 -13.14
C GLY A 82 -14.04 3.06 -11.77
N TYR A 83 -14.24 4.15 -11.06
CA TYR A 83 -13.65 4.39 -9.75
C TYR A 83 -14.13 3.40 -8.65
N PRO A 84 -15.44 3.11 -8.52
CA PRO A 84 -15.92 2.10 -7.58
C PRO A 84 -15.30 0.72 -7.80
N LYS A 85 -15.08 0.30 -9.06
CA LYS A 85 -14.45 -0.97 -9.39
C LYS A 85 -12.99 -1.02 -8.94
N VAL A 86 -12.23 0.03 -9.19
CA VAL A 86 -10.82 0.12 -8.73
C VAL A 86 -10.73 0.00 -7.22
N ILE A 87 -11.61 0.67 -6.48
CA ILE A 87 -11.67 0.57 -5.01
C ILE A 87 -12.03 -0.85 -4.58
N GLU A 88 -13.03 -1.48 -5.19
CA GLU A 88 -13.43 -2.84 -4.89
C GLU A 88 -12.27 -3.84 -5.07
N GLU A 89 -11.52 -3.72 -6.17
CA GLU A 89 -10.33 -4.54 -6.42
C GLU A 89 -9.26 -4.37 -5.32
N VAL A 90 -8.99 -3.12 -4.92
CA VAL A 90 -8.03 -2.82 -3.85
C VAL A 90 -8.50 -3.39 -2.52
N LEU A 91 -9.76 -3.19 -2.14
CA LEU A 91 -10.31 -3.69 -0.88
C LEU A 91 -10.34 -5.23 -0.85
N SER A 92 -10.68 -5.87 -1.96
CA SER A 92 -10.66 -7.33 -2.08
C SER A 92 -9.25 -7.89 -1.90
N MET A 93 -8.23 -7.26 -2.49
CA MET A 93 -6.84 -7.67 -2.30
C MET A 93 -6.37 -7.41 -0.87
N ALA A 94 -6.78 -6.30 -0.27
CA ALA A 94 -6.48 -5.97 1.12
C ALA A 94 -7.05 -7.03 2.09
N GLN A 95 -8.30 -7.42 1.91
CA GLN A 95 -8.95 -8.49 2.69
C GLN A 95 -8.26 -9.84 2.49
N PHE A 96 -7.85 -10.16 1.27
CA PHE A 96 -7.10 -11.37 0.98
C PHE A 96 -5.77 -11.41 1.75
N ILE A 97 -5.00 -10.32 1.75
CA ILE A 97 -3.74 -10.22 2.52
C ILE A 97 -4.01 -10.40 4.02
N GLN A 98 -5.08 -9.80 4.54
CA GLN A 98 -5.48 -9.97 5.94
C GLN A 98 -5.79 -11.44 6.25
N SER A 99 -6.53 -12.14 5.39
CA SER A 99 -6.94 -13.52 5.60
C SER A 99 -5.78 -14.50 5.68
N GLU A 100 -4.66 -14.20 5.04
CA GLU A 100 -3.43 -14.99 5.11
C GLU A 100 -2.76 -14.97 6.50
N GLY A 101 -3.00 -13.93 7.30
CA GLY A 101 -2.60 -13.84 8.71
C GLY A 101 -1.09 -13.78 8.99
N GLN A 102 -0.24 -13.86 7.96
CA GLN A 102 1.22 -13.94 8.09
C GLN A 102 1.93 -12.58 7.94
N ILE A 103 1.21 -11.56 7.44
CA ILE A 103 1.77 -10.26 7.10
C ILE A 103 1.13 -9.22 7.99
N LYS A 104 1.93 -8.52 8.80
CA LYS A 104 1.46 -7.31 9.49
C LYS A 104 1.42 -6.16 8.52
N SER A 105 0.41 -5.31 8.62
CA SER A 105 0.22 -4.22 7.68
C SER A 105 0.10 -2.87 8.39
N LEU A 106 0.60 -1.84 7.74
CA LEU A 106 0.57 -0.45 8.18
C LEU A 106 0.22 0.43 6.98
N VAL A 107 -0.75 1.31 7.11
CA VAL A 107 -1.12 2.29 6.09
C VAL A 107 -0.79 3.68 6.57
N ILE A 108 0.03 4.39 5.82
CA ILE A 108 0.42 5.78 6.05
C ILE A 108 -0.12 6.62 4.90
N GLU A 109 -1.13 7.41 5.18
CA GLU A 109 -1.69 8.34 4.22
C GLU A 109 -0.92 9.65 4.21
N VAL A 110 -0.46 10.04 3.01
CA VAL A 110 0.36 11.25 2.80
C VAL A 110 -0.44 12.43 2.23
N ASP A 111 -1.75 12.28 2.02
CA ASP A 111 -2.60 13.35 1.53
C ASP A 111 -2.90 14.37 2.62
N GLU A 112 -2.64 15.65 2.32
CA GLU A 112 -2.95 16.77 3.21
C GLU A 112 -4.38 17.30 3.03
N ARG A 113 -5.06 16.87 1.97
CA ARG A 113 -6.44 17.28 1.69
C ARG A 113 -7.41 16.52 2.59
N TYR A 114 -8.32 17.28 3.20
CA TYR A 114 -9.42 16.73 4.00
C TYR A 114 -10.65 16.54 3.11
N ASP A 115 -10.59 15.61 2.15
CA ASP A 115 -11.74 15.29 1.34
C ASP A 115 -12.15 13.80 1.48
N HIS A 116 -13.36 13.49 1.04
CA HIS A 116 -13.91 12.14 1.13
C HIS A 116 -13.40 11.17 0.06
N MET A 117 -12.47 11.60 -0.78
CA MET A 117 -11.97 10.80 -1.90
C MET A 117 -10.84 9.85 -1.47
N SER A 118 -10.15 10.13 -0.38
CA SER A 118 -9.16 9.19 0.15
C SER A 118 -9.83 7.93 0.72
N LYS A 119 -9.23 6.78 0.47
CA LYS A 119 -9.65 5.46 0.94
C LYS A 119 -8.69 4.83 1.93
N GLY A 120 -7.80 5.62 2.52
CA GLY A 120 -6.77 5.12 3.44
C GLY A 120 -7.33 4.34 4.63
N ARG A 121 -8.41 4.83 5.25
CA ARG A 121 -9.07 4.14 6.35
C ARG A 121 -9.75 2.84 5.91
N ASP A 122 -10.48 2.88 4.79
CA ASP A 122 -11.18 1.72 4.25
C ASP A 122 -10.17 0.59 3.91
N ILE A 123 -9.04 0.97 3.29
CA ILE A 123 -7.95 0.05 2.95
C ILE A 123 -7.31 -0.53 4.21
N ALA A 124 -7.01 0.29 5.20
CA ALA A 124 -6.43 -0.16 6.46
C ALA A 124 -7.36 -1.13 7.20
N GLU A 125 -8.66 -0.83 7.27
CA GLU A 125 -9.66 -1.70 7.87
C GLU A 125 -9.72 -3.05 7.13
N ALA A 126 -9.78 -3.03 5.80
CA ALA A 126 -9.81 -4.24 4.98
C ALA A 126 -8.55 -5.10 5.16
N MET A 127 -7.38 -4.49 5.38
CA MET A 127 -6.11 -5.18 5.64
C MET A 127 -5.92 -5.60 7.10
N GLY A 128 -6.79 -5.20 8.03
CA GLY A 128 -6.50 -5.32 9.46
C GLY A 128 -5.25 -4.54 9.88
N ALA A 129 -4.95 -3.45 9.17
CA ALA A 129 -3.75 -2.65 9.32
C ALA A 129 -3.93 -1.52 10.33
N GLN A 130 -2.82 -1.04 10.89
CA GLN A 130 -2.82 0.25 11.55
C GLN A 130 -2.84 1.37 10.51
N TYR A 131 -3.61 2.43 10.80
CA TYR A 131 -3.73 3.60 9.95
C TYR A 131 -3.15 4.83 10.62
N PHE A 132 -2.34 5.57 9.87
CA PHE A 132 -1.78 6.86 10.29
C PHE A 132 -1.84 7.87 9.14
N ARG A 133 -2.01 9.13 9.51
CA ARG A 133 -1.73 10.24 8.62
C ARG A 133 -0.29 10.70 8.82
N ILE A 134 0.35 11.16 7.77
CA ILE A 134 1.75 11.60 7.81
C ILE A 134 1.97 12.74 8.84
N GLN A 135 0.98 13.60 9.04
CA GLN A 135 1.03 14.68 10.03
C GLN A 135 1.11 14.15 11.46
N ASP A 136 0.39 13.06 11.76
CA ASP A 136 0.37 12.44 13.09
C ASP A 136 1.71 11.75 13.39
N LEU A 137 2.41 11.30 12.36
CA LEU A 137 3.71 10.63 12.48
C LEU A 137 4.86 11.61 12.72
N LYS A 138 4.80 12.83 12.20
CA LYS A 138 5.77 13.90 12.49
C LYS A 138 5.85 14.20 13.98
N ALA A 139 4.76 13.98 14.72
CA ALA A 139 4.71 14.22 16.18
C ALA A 139 5.24 13.05 17.02
N LYS A 140 5.25 11.80 16.51
CA LYS A 140 5.55 10.59 17.31
C LYS A 140 6.74 9.76 16.84
N GLY A 141 7.26 10.01 15.64
CA GLY A 141 8.34 9.24 15.01
C GLY A 141 7.93 7.82 14.59
N ILE A 142 8.05 7.51 13.31
CA ILE A 142 7.69 6.21 12.70
C ILE A 142 8.39 5.03 13.40
N ILE A 143 9.63 5.23 13.82
CA ILE A 143 10.46 4.19 14.47
C ILE A 143 9.84 3.69 15.78
N ARG A 144 9.18 4.58 16.55
CA ARG A 144 8.55 4.20 17.82
C ARG A 144 7.35 3.28 17.60
N LEU A 145 6.62 3.48 16.50
CA LEU A 145 5.44 2.69 16.15
C LEU A 145 5.82 1.26 15.69
N LEU A 146 6.94 1.12 15.00
CA LEU A 146 7.43 -0.19 14.55
C LEU A 146 8.06 -1.02 15.69
N ARG A 147 8.52 -0.38 16.77
CA ARG A 147 9.13 -1.02 17.95
C ARG A 147 8.15 -1.35 19.07
N SER A 148 6.94 -0.79 19.04
CA SER A 148 5.95 -0.95 20.12
C SER A 148 5.15 -2.26 20.07
N ARG A 149 5.72 -3.30 19.40
CA ARG A 149 5.10 -4.63 19.32
C ARG A 149 6.07 -5.74 19.61
#